data_2afb512a036367a5d14867645d5b1e1f
#
_entry.id   2afb512a036367a5d14867645d5b1e1f
#
_cell.length_a   1.000
_cell.length_b   1.000
_cell.length_c   1.000
_cell.angle_alpha   90.00
_cell.angle_beta   90.00
_cell.angle_gamma   90.00
#
_symmetry.space_group_name_H-M   'P 1'
#
loop_
_entity.id
_entity.type
_entity.pdbx_description
1 polymer ?
#
loop_
_entity_poly.entity_id
_entity_poly.type
_entity_poly.pdbx_seq_one_letter_code
_entity_poly.pdbx_strand_id
1 'polypeptide(L)'
;GDEALQVKFPRLQSAMRGLGNVVVNQARQELRAQDKVVSGYLSESLRYTINTGKEVTSLTFDAEAPYWDFVEQGVRGAVSSEKAPNSPYQFGSGSMSGGGTLRGGIDKWVIQKPIEGVRDEKTGRFVPRKQLVRWISNIVWNTGIKPSNYYTLAIDRGWKMSKKRIAVAIGLDVNDFITENWSGDYNINIDI
;
A
#
# COMPACT_ATOMS: atom_id res chain seq x y z
N GLY A 1 33.92 16.49 25.48
CA GLY A 1 33.19 16.04 24.32
C GLY A 1 31.99 15.23 24.77
N ASP A 2 30.78 15.81 24.65
CA ASP A 2 29.53 15.11 24.91
C ASP A 2 29.35 14.04 23.82
N GLU A 3 29.79 12.82 24.09
CA GLU A 3 29.28 11.64 23.33
C GLU A 3 27.83 11.47 23.80
N ALA A 4 26.91 11.98 23.01
CA ALA A 4 25.48 11.75 23.21
C ALA A 4 25.25 10.24 23.23
N LEU A 5 24.80 9.70 24.38
CA LEU A 5 24.43 8.30 24.56
C LEU A 5 23.45 7.90 23.44
N GLN A 6 23.93 7.11 22.48
CA GLN A 6 23.12 6.67 21.36
C GLN A 6 22.33 5.43 21.79
N VAL A 7 21.07 5.62 22.16
CA VAL A 7 20.19 4.53 22.54
C VAL A 7 19.91 3.66 21.32
N LYS A 8 20.25 2.39 21.40
CA LYS A 8 19.98 1.38 20.37
C LYS A 8 18.76 0.58 20.78
N PHE A 9 17.80 0.42 19.87
CA PHE A 9 16.59 -0.37 20.06
C PHE A 9 16.56 -1.59 19.13
N PRO A 10 17.40 -2.63 19.34
CA PRO A 10 17.53 -3.75 18.42
C PRO A 10 16.26 -4.63 18.40
N ARG A 11 15.60 -4.82 19.55
CA ARG A 11 14.37 -5.62 19.63
C ARG A 11 13.20 -4.89 18.98
N LEU A 12 13.10 -3.57 19.18
CA LEU A 12 12.12 -2.74 18.46
C LEU A 12 12.32 -2.85 16.95
N GLN A 13 13.56 -2.72 16.46
CA GLN A 13 13.84 -2.87 15.03
C GLN A 13 13.44 -4.25 14.51
N SER A 14 13.72 -5.32 15.25
CA SER A 14 13.29 -6.68 14.91
C SER A 14 11.77 -6.82 14.88
N ALA A 15 11.06 -6.24 15.85
CA ALA A 15 9.61 -6.25 15.90
C ALA A 15 8.99 -5.46 14.74
N MET A 16 9.59 -4.30 14.36
CA MET A 16 9.16 -3.51 13.19
C MET A 16 9.39 -4.25 11.87
N ARG A 17 10.50 -4.97 11.71
CA ARG A 17 10.69 -5.85 10.55
C ARG A 17 9.61 -6.92 10.46
N GLY A 18 9.25 -7.53 11.60
CA GLY A 18 8.15 -8.47 11.68
C GLY A 18 6.82 -7.85 11.23
N LEU A 19 6.50 -6.64 11.72
CA LEU A 19 5.32 -5.91 11.29
C LEU A 19 5.36 -5.60 9.78
N GLY A 20 6.49 -5.11 9.26
CA GLY A 20 6.67 -4.81 7.84
C GLY A 20 6.39 -6.02 6.94
N ASN A 21 6.94 -7.18 7.30
CA ASN A 21 6.69 -8.42 6.57
C ASN A 21 5.21 -8.84 6.61
N VAL A 22 4.58 -8.75 7.78
CA VAL A 22 3.14 -9.06 7.93
C VAL A 22 2.30 -8.15 7.06
N VAL A 23 2.53 -6.84 7.09
CA VAL A 23 1.77 -5.85 6.31
C VAL A 23 1.94 -6.07 4.81
N VAL A 24 3.17 -6.25 4.31
CA VAL A 24 3.42 -6.50 2.88
C VAL A 24 2.72 -7.79 2.42
N ASN A 25 2.79 -8.86 3.20
CA ASN A 25 2.11 -10.11 2.86
C ASN A 25 0.58 -9.96 2.86
N GLN A 26 0.03 -9.24 3.82
CA GLN A 26 -1.41 -8.96 3.86
C GLN A 26 -1.84 -8.06 2.69
N ALA A 27 -1.08 -7.02 2.35
CA ALA A 27 -1.35 -6.16 1.21
C ALA A 27 -1.39 -6.95 -0.12
N ARG A 28 -0.47 -7.92 -0.28
CA ARG A 28 -0.50 -8.86 -1.43
C ARG A 28 -1.77 -9.71 -1.46
N GLN A 29 -2.23 -10.17 -0.29
CA GLN A 29 -3.47 -10.95 -0.18
C GLN A 29 -4.69 -10.08 -0.53
N GLU A 30 -4.75 -8.83 -0.04
CA GLU A 30 -5.83 -7.90 -0.37
C GLU A 30 -5.91 -7.62 -1.87
N LEU A 31 -4.77 -7.36 -2.53
CA LEU A 31 -4.73 -7.17 -3.98
C LEU A 31 -5.27 -8.38 -4.75
N ARG A 32 -4.95 -9.60 -4.29
CA ARG A 32 -5.47 -10.84 -4.90
C ARG A 32 -6.97 -11.01 -4.63
N ALA A 33 -7.41 -10.79 -3.39
CA ALA A 33 -8.82 -10.92 -3.00
C ALA A 33 -9.74 -9.95 -3.76
N GLN A 34 -9.21 -8.76 -4.08
CA GLN A 34 -9.94 -7.74 -4.85
C GLN A 34 -9.76 -7.88 -6.36
N ASP A 35 -9.13 -8.96 -6.84
CA ASP A 35 -8.82 -9.20 -8.25
C ASP A 35 -8.05 -8.04 -8.94
N LYS A 36 -7.16 -7.38 -8.18
CA LYS A 36 -6.32 -6.27 -8.66
C LYS A 36 -4.97 -6.72 -9.22
N VAL A 37 -4.69 -8.02 -9.20
CA VAL A 37 -3.46 -8.59 -9.74
C VAL A 37 -3.69 -8.96 -11.22
N VAL A 38 -3.01 -8.26 -12.12
CA VAL A 38 -3.04 -8.51 -13.56
C VAL A 38 -1.69 -9.09 -14.01
N SER A 39 -0.60 -8.30 -13.95
CA SER A 39 0.74 -8.75 -14.30
C SER A 39 1.56 -9.25 -13.11
N GLY A 40 1.07 -9.07 -11.88
CA GLY A 40 1.81 -9.34 -10.66
C GLY A 40 2.78 -8.22 -10.23
N TYR A 41 3.18 -7.33 -11.14
CA TYR A 41 4.21 -6.32 -10.89
C TYR A 41 3.93 -5.46 -9.65
N LEU A 42 2.71 -4.96 -9.47
CA LEU A 42 2.36 -4.21 -8.26
C LEU A 42 2.56 -5.06 -7.00
N SER A 43 2.00 -6.27 -6.99
CA SER A 43 2.07 -7.18 -5.83
C SER A 43 3.50 -7.56 -5.46
N GLU A 44 4.38 -7.74 -6.45
CA GLU A 44 5.78 -8.11 -6.26
C GLU A 44 6.63 -6.92 -5.82
N SER A 45 6.29 -5.71 -6.28
CA SER A 45 7.02 -4.48 -5.97
C SER A 45 6.72 -3.89 -4.58
N LEU A 46 5.74 -4.43 -3.83
CA LEU A 46 5.42 -3.96 -2.49
C LEU A 46 6.58 -4.17 -1.53
N ARG A 47 6.95 -3.10 -0.81
CA ARG A 47 8.07 -3.10 0.12
C ARG A 47 7.82 -2.21 1.33
N TYR A 48 8.70 -2.30 2.29
CA TYR A 48 8.77 -1.38 3.42
C TYR A 48 10.21 -0.95 3.69
N THR A 49 10.37 0.21 4.31
CA THR A 49 11.64 0.75 4.74
C THR A 49 11.57 1.13 6.22
N ILE A 50 12.58 0.76 6.99
CA ILE A 50 12.74 1.20 8.39
C ILE A 50 13.80 2.29 8.39
N ASN A 51 13.42 3.49 8.80
CA ASN A 51 14.32 4.60 8.99
C ASN A 51 14.52 4.82 10.49
N THR A 52 15.77 4.67 10.96
CA THR A 52 16.15 4.90 12.35
C THR A 52 16.89 6.21 12.46
N GLY A 53 16.23 7.23 12.98
CA GLY A 53 16.83 8.51 13.34
C GLY A 53 17.26 8.55 14.82
N LYS A 54 17.80 9.68 15.25
CA LYS A 54 18.21 9.89 16.66
C LYS A 54 17.02 9.89 17.61
N GLU A 55 15.89 10.47 17.19
CA GLU A 55 14.69 10.67 18.02
C GLU A 55 13.50 9.81 17.57
N VAL A 56 13.46 9.42 16.31
CA VAL A 56 12.30 8.73 15.71
C VAL A 56 12.76 7.54 14.91
N THR A 57 12.12 6.40 15.14
CA THR A 57 12.17 5.25 14.24
C THR A 57 10.84 5.13 13.52
N SER A 58 10.86 5.13 12.18
CA SER A 58 9.66 5.05 11.35
C SER A 58 9.68 3.83 10.44
N LEU A 59 8.50 3.32 10.13
CA LEU A 59 8.25 2.25 9.17
C LEU A 59 7.38 2.82 8.06
N THR A 60 7.93 2.87 6.86
CA THR A 60 7.27 3.41 5.66
C THR A 60 6.97 2.29 4.68
N PHE A 61 5.80 2.31 4.09
CA PHE A 61 5.36 1.35 3.07
C PHE A 61 5.24 2.04 1.73
N ASP A 62 5.81 1.44 0.69
CA ASP A 62 5.76 1.92 -0.69
C ASP A 62 5.79 0.76 -1.69
N ALA A 63 5.82 1.08 -2.97
CA ALA A 63 6.03 0.11 -4.05
C ALA A 63 6.83 0.75 -5.19
N GLU A 64 7.57 -0.06 -5.95
CA GLU A 64 8.28 0.41 -7.15
C GLU A 64 7.34 0.70 -8.31
N ALA A 65 6.17 0.06 -8.34
CA ALA A 65 5.15 0.32 -9.36
C ALA A 65 4.66 1.77 -9.26
N PRO A 66 4.87 2.64 -10.26
CA PRO A 66 4.59 4.08 -10.15
C PRO A 66 3.10 4.41 -10.01
N TYR A 67 2.23 3.42 -10.20
CA TYR A 67 0.77 3.55 -10.10
C TYR A 67 0.20 2.98 -8.78
N TRP A 68 1.05 2.57 -7.84
CA TRP A 68 0.61 1.91 -6.61
C TRP A 68 -0.37 2.76 -5.80
N ASP A 69 -0.11 4.05 -5.74
CA ASP A 69 -0.89 4.99 -4.94
C ASP A 69 -2.26 5.29 -5.58
N PHE A 70 -2.33 5.30 -6.91
CA PHE A 70 -3.62 5.38 -7.63
C PHE A 70 -4.50 4.14 -7.39
N VAL A 71 -3.89 2.96 -7.22
CA VAL A 71 -4.62 1.74 -6.87
C VAL A 71 -5.06 1.78 -5.41
N GLU A 72 -4.22 2.26 -4.50
CA GLU A 72 -4.53 2.41 -3.08
C GLU A 72 -5.68 3.39 -2.86
N GLN A 73 -5.51 4.63 -3.31
CA GLN A 73 -6.42 5.73 -3.02
C GLN A 73 -7.56 5.90 -4.04
N GLY A 74 -7.49 5.17 -5.16
CA GLY A 74 -8.41 5.35 -6.28
C GLY A 74 -8.15 6.65 -7.05
N VAL A 75 -9.01 6.94 -8.02
CA VAL A 75 -8.95 8.17 -8.84
C VAL A 75 -10.36 8.67 -9.08
N ARG A 76 -10.63 9.94 -8.79
CA ARG A 76 -11.91 10.58 -9.13
C ARG A 76 -12.09 10.65 -10.65
N GLY A 77 -13.30 10.48 -11.12
CA GLY A 77 -13.61 10.68 -12.53
C GLY A 77 -13.58 12.15 -12.93
N ALA A 78 -13.48 12.41 -14.23
CA ALA A 78 -13.56 13.76 -14.78
C ALA A 78 -14.96 14.39 -14.58
N VAL A 79 -16.00 13.56 -14.53
CA VAL A 79 -17.41 13.98 -14.40
C VAL A 79 -17.97 13.64 -13.02
N SER A 80 -17.59 12.50 -12.44
CA SER A 80 -18.12 12.04 -11.14
C SER A 80 -16.98 11.68 -10.18
N SER A 81 -17.12 12.10 -8.93
CA SER A 81 -16.23 11.71 -7.84
C SER A 81 -16.78 10.57 -6.96
N GLU A 82 -17.95 10.03 -7.30
CA GLU A 82 -18.68 9.06 -6.46
C GLU A 82 -17.87 7.83 -6.09
N LYS A 83 -17.07 7.29 -7.02
CA LYS A 83 -16.27 6.09 -6.77
C LYS A 83 -15.08 6.31 -5.83
N ALA A 84 -14.55 7.54 -5.78
CA ALA A 84 -13.37 7.88 -4.98
C ALA A 84 -13.46 9.33 -4.45
N PRO A 85 -14.46 9.66 -3.60
CA PRO A 85 -14.73 11.04 -3.20
C PRO A 85 -13.55 11.69 -2.45
N ASN A 86 -12.80 10.91 -1.70
CA ASN A 86 -11.67 11.37 -0.87
C ASN A 86 -10.30 11.23 -1.55
N SER A 87 -10.26 10.77 -2.80
CA SER A 87 -8.99 10.61 -3.51
C SER A 87 -8.38 11.98 -3.84
N PRO A 88 -7.05 12.16 -3.66
CA PRO A 88 -6.36 13.36 -4.12
C PRO A 88 -6.22 13.39 -5.65
N TYR A 89 -6.42 12.24 -6.33
CA TYR A 89 -6.24 12.08 -7.77
C TYR A 89 -7.55 12.26 -8.52
N GLN A 90 -7.48 12.88 -9.70
CA GLN A 90 -8.63 13.10 -10.58
C GLN A 90 -8.24 12.99 -12.05
N PHE A 91 -9.06 12.32 -12.86
CA PHE A 91 -8.98 12.42 -14.31
C PHE A 91 -9.45 13.80 -14.78
N GLY A 92 -8.87 14.33 -15.85
CA GLY A 92 -9.34 15.59 -16.46
C GLY A 92 -8.24 16.49 -17.02
N SER A 93 -6.98 16.33 -16.60
CA SER A 93 -5.87 17.22 -17.01
C SER A 93 -4.89 16.61 -18.01
N GLY A 94 -5.09 15.35 -18.44
CA GLY A 94 -4.18 14.62 -19.30
C GLY A 94 -4.82 14.01 -20.54
N SER A 95 -4.00 13.43 -21.41
CA SER A 95 -4.47 12.67 -22.57
C SER A 95 -4.87 11.25 -22.17
N MET A 96 -6.01 10.77 -22.68
CA MET A 96 -6.42 9.37 -22.52
C MET A 96 -5.63 8.41 -23.43
N SER A 97 -4.91 8.90 -24.42
CA SER A 97 -4.27 8.07 -25.47
C SER A 97 -2.74 8.20 -25.46
N GLY A 98 -2.06 7.07 -25.68
CA GLY A 98 -0.59 6.97 -25.73
C GLY A 98 -0.05 5.84 -24.83
N GLY A 99 1.24 5.51 -24.97
CA GLY A 99 1.91 4.55 -24.09
C GLY A 99 2.00 5.08 -22.65
N GLY A 100 1.66 4.27 -21.67
CA GLY A 100 1.63 4.66 -20.25
C GLY A 100 0.37 5.40 -19.80
N THR A 101 -0.58 5.63 -20.69
CA THR A 101 -1.86 6.30 -20.40
C THR A 101 -2.93 5.30 -19.95
N LEU A 102 -4.09 5.82 -19.50
CA LEU A 102 -5.25 5.02 -19.13
C LEU A 102 -5.63 4.02 -20.22
N ARG A 103 -5.69 4.45 -21.47
CA ARG A 103 -6.09 3.59 -22.60
C ARG A 103 -5.09 2.48 -22.86
N GLY A 104 -3.78 2.78 -22.77
CA GLY A 104 -2.73 1.77 -22.89
C GLY A 104 -2.75 0.75 -21.74
N GLY A 105 -3.05 1.18 -20.52
CA GLY A 105 -3.25 0.30 -19.36
C GLY A 105 -4.46 -0.62 -19.53
N ILE A 106 -5.59 -0.07 -19.97
CA ILE A 106 -6.81 -0.84 -20.21
C ILE A 106 -6.63 -1.84 -21.39
N ASP A 107 -5.90 -1.48 -22.43
CA ASP A 107 -5.62 -2.40 -23.52
C ASP A 107 -4.84 -3.64 -23.06
N LYS A 108 -3.80 -3.44 -22.24
CA LYS A 108 -3.06 -4.54 -21.61
C LYS A 108 -3.95 -5.38 -20.68
N TRP A 109 -4.78 -4.73 -19.90
CA TRP A 109 -5.71 -5.40 -18.99
C TRP A 109 -6.74 -6.26 -19.73
N VAL A 110 -7.33 -5.78 -20.83
CA VAL A 110 -8.26 -6.53 -21.68
C VAL A 110 -7.63 -7.77 -22.32
N ILE A 111 -6.30 -7.71 -22.61
CA ILE A 111 -5.58 -8.88 -23.14
C ILE A 111 -5.37 -9.94 -22.05
N GLN A 112 -5.01 -9.50 -20.83
CA GLN A 112 -4.62 -10.41 -19.74
C GLN A 112 -5.84 -11.01 -19.00
N LYS A 113 -6.94 -10.26 -18.95
CA LYS A 113 -8.22 -10.77 -18.42
C LYS A 113 -9.15 -11.06 -19.59
N PRO A 114 -9.42 -12.33 -19.90
CA PRO A 114 -10.35 -12.67 -20.96
C PRO A 114 -11.73 -12.14 -20.56
N ILE A 115 -12.10 -11.01 -21.14
CA ILE A 115 -13.47 -10.51 -21.08
C ILE A 115 -14.24 -11.37 -22.06
N GLU A 116 -15.20 -12.14 -21.58
CA GLU A 116 -16.12 -12.88 -22.46
C GLU A 116 -16.64 -11.93 -23.53
N GLY A 117 -16.51 -12.34 -24.78
CA GLY A 117 -16.71 -11.45 -25.94
C GLY A 117 -18.03 -10.72 -25.90
N VAL A 118 -17.95 -9.42 -25.64
CA VAL A 118 -19.11 -8.52 -25.73
C VAL A 118 -19.60 -8.53 -27.16
N ARG A 119 -20.86 -8.90 -27.37
CA ARG A 119 -21.51 -8.84 -28.69
C ARG A 119 -22.25 -7.52 -28.84
N ASP A 120 -22.18 -6.98 -30.03
CA ASP A 120 -22.99 -5.83 -30.42
C ASP A 120 -24.47 -6.30 -30.52
N GLU A 121 -25.37 -5.65 -29.80
CA GLU A 121 -26.79 -6.01 -29.70
C GLU A 121 -27.52 -5.94 -31.04
N LYS A 122 -27.08 -5.06 -31.95
CA LYS A 122 -27.71 -4.86 -33.25
C LYS A 122 -27.25 -5.85 -34.34
N THR A 123 -25.95 -6.19 -34.27
CA THR A 123 -25.32 -7.01 -35.34
C THR A 123 -25.03 -8.44 -34.91
N GLY A 124 -25.09 -8.73 -33.58
CA GLY A 124 -24.73 -10.03 -32.99
C GLY A 124 -23.23 -10.38 -33.11
N ARG A 125 -22.41 -9.47 -33.67
CA ARG A 125 -20.97 -9.69 -33.90
C ARG A 125 -20.18 -9.33 -32.63
N PHE A 126 -19.01 -9.92 -32.46
CA PHE A 126 -18.10 -9.53 -31.39
C PHE A 126 -17.60 -8.10 -31.58
N VAL A 127 -17.66 -7.32 -30.50
CA VAL A 127 -17.12 -5.96 -30.47
C VAL A 127 -15.60 -6.03 -30.65
N PRO A 128 -15.02 -5.29 -31.62
CA PRO A 128 -13.57 -5.23 -31.80
C PRO A 128 -12.86 -4.72 -30.53
N ARG A 129 -11.72 -5.35 -30.17
CA ARG A 129 -10.95 -4.97 -28.96
C ARG A 129 -10.70 -3.45 -28.86
N LYS A 130 -10.32 -2.78 -29.95
CA LYS A 130 -10.10 -1.34 -29.93
C LYS A 130 -11.33 -0.53 -29.52
N GLN A 131 -12.51 -0.96 -29.91
CA GLN A 131 -13.77 -0.32 -29.55
C GLN A 131 -14.10 -0.59 -28.07
N LEU A 132 -13.90 -1.83 -27.61
CA LEU A 132 -14.09 -2.21 -26.19
C LEU A 132 -13.15 -1.39 -25.28
N VAL A 133 -11.86 -1.31 -25.61
CA VAL A 133 -10.87 -0.52 -24.88
C VAL A 133 -11.30 0.96 -24.83
N ARG A 134 -11.79 1.53 -25.92
CA ARG A 134 -12.28 2.91 -25.97
C ARG A 134 -13.48 3.11 -25.04
N TRP A 135 -14.44 2.20 -25.05
CA TRP A 135 -15.63 2.29 -24.18
C TRP A 135 -15.24 2.21 -22.69
N ILE A 136 -14.45 1.20 -22.32
CA ILE A 136 -14.01 1.04 -20.92
C ILE A 136 -13.20 2.27 -20.49
N SER A 137 -12.30 2.77 -21.34
CA SER A 137 -11.50 3.96 -21.01
C SER A 137 -12.36 5.20 -20.79
N ASN A 138 -13.40 5.41 -21.61
CA ASN A 138 -14.31 6.53 -21.44
C ASN A 138 -15.13 6.41 -20.14
N ILE A 139 -15.61 5.21 -19.82
CA ILE A 139 -16.32 4.97 -18.57
C ILE A 139 -15.40 5.26 -17.38
N VAL A 140 -14.20 4.68 -17.35
CA VAL A 140 -13.24 4.87 -16.26
C VAL A 140 -12.81 6.33 -16.13
N TRP A 141 -12.57 7.02 -17.24
CA TRP A 141 -12.23 8.43 -17.23
C TRP A 141 -13.31 9.29 -16.59
N ASN A 142 -14.57 9.05 -16.94
CA ASN A 142 -15.67 9.86 -16.46
C ASN A 142 -16.10 9.51 -15.02
N THR A 143 -16.04 8.24 -14.65
CA THR A 143 -16.58 7.75 -13.36
C THR A 143 -15.50 7.47 -12.31
N GLY A 144 -14.22 7.43 -12.70
CA GLY A 144 -13.11 7.18 -11.79
C GLY A 144 -12.85 5.70 -11.49
N ILE A 145 -11.86 5.48 -10.62
CA ILE A 145 -11.42 4.16 -10.13
C ILE A 145 -11.65 4.11 -8.62
N LYS A 146 -12.35 3.08 -8.15
CA LYS A 146 -12.58 2.86 -6.73
C LYS A 146 -11.25 2.55 -6.00
N PRO A 147 -10.98 3.16 -4.83
CA PRO A 147 -9.83 2.83 -4.01
C PRO A 147 -9.86 1.36 -3.56
N SER A 148 -8.72 0.74 -3.52
CA SER A 148 -8.58 -0.62 -2.99
C SER A 148 -8.23 -0.65 -1.51
N ASN A 149 -7.59 0.40 -1.00
CA ASN A 149 -7.13 0.52 0.39
C ASN A 149 -6.32 -0.70 0.86
N TYR A 150 -5.57 -1.35 -0.03
CA TYR A 150 -4.90 -2.62 0.27
C TYR A 150 -3.79 -2.45 1.33
N TYR A 151 -3.03 -1.35 1.30
CA TYR A 151 -2.07 -1.04 2.34
C TYR A 151 -2.75 -0.56 3.62
N THR A 152 -3.74 0.31 3.52
CA THR A 152 -4.50 0.80 4.68
C THR A 152 -5.10 -0.36 5.48
N LEU A 153 -5.75 -1.30 4.82
CA LEU A 153 -6.33 -2.50 5.44
C LEU A 153 -5.24 -3.42 6.02
N ALA A 154 -4.14 -3.61 5.29
CA ALA A 154 -3.04 -4.45 5.73
C ALA A 154 -2.31 -3.86 6.94
N ILE A 155 -2.11 -2.54 6.99
CA ILE A 155 -1.51 -1.83 8.13
C ILE A 155 -2.38 -1.97 9.36
N ASP A 156 -3.70 -1.73 9.26
CA ASP A 156 -4.62 -1.85 10.39
C ASP A 156 -4.59 -3.27 10.98
N ARG A 157 -4.67 -4.30 10.13
CA ARG A 157 -4.61 -5.70 10.57
C ARG A 157 -3.24 -6.05 11.16
N GLY A 158 -2.16 -5.68 10.47
CA GLY A 158 -0.79 -5.94 10.92
C GLY A 158 -0.49 -5.28 12.26
N TRP A 159 -0.95 -4.04 12.45
CA TRP A 159 -0.83 -3.33 13.73
C TRP A 159 -1.57 -4.06 14.86
N LYS A 160 -2.84 -4.44 14.64
CA LYS A 160 -3.62 -5.19 15.63
C LYS A 160 -2.93 -6.47 16.08
N MET A 161 -2.27 -7.17 15.16
CA MET A 161 -1.53 -8.40 15.45
C MET A 161 -0.19 -8.15 16.16
N SER A 162 0.49 -7.04 15.89
CA SER A 162 1.89 -6.81 16.27
C SER A 162 2.07 -5.85 17.44
N LYS A 163 1.08 -5.02 17.79
CA LYS A 163 1.20 -3.94 18.79
C LYS A 163 1.72 -4.41 20.15
N LYS A 164 1.26 -5.57 20.64
CA LYS A 164 1.74 -6.14 21.92
C LYS A 164 3.21 -6.53 21.84
N ARG A 165 3.64 -7.16 20.74
CA ARG A 165 5.02 -7.55 20.53
C ARG A 165 5.95 -6.34 20.44
N ILE A 166 5.49 -5.27 19.79
CA ILE A 166 6.24 -4.00 19.69
C ILE A 166 6.38 -3.37 21.07
N ALA A 167 5.29 -3.31 21.85
CA ALA A 167 5.33 -2.76 23.21
C ALA A 167 6.31 -3.53 24.11
N VAL A 168 6.31 -4.86 24.08
CA VAL A 168 7.26 -5.70 24.81
C VAL A 168 8.69 -5.44 24.36
N ALA A 169 8.94 -5.34 23.05
CA ALA A 169 10.27 -5.09 22.51
C ALA A 169 10.84 -3.73 22.98
N ILE A 170 10.02 -2.68 23.00
CA ILE A 170 10.40 -1.37 23.53
C ILE A 170 10.74 -1.48 25.02
N GLY A 171 9.87 -2.13 25.82
CA GLY A 171 10.10 -2.30 27.26
C GLY A 171 11.42 -3.01 27.57
N LEU A 172 11.74 -4.08 26.82
CA LEU A 172 12.99 -4.81 26.99
C LEU A 172 14.22 -3.98 26.57
N ASP A 173 14.15 -3.25 25.44
CA ASP A 173 15.26 -2.38 25.01
C ASP A 173 15.50 -1.25 26.01
N VAL A 174 14.44 -0.66 26.58
CA VAL A 174 14.55 0.36 27.63
C VAL A 174 15.15 -0.22 28.91
N ASN A 175 14.71 -1.40 29.34
CA ASN A 175 15.26 -2.08 30.51
C ASN A 175 16.77 -2.33 30.35
N ASP A 176 17.19 -2.84 29.21
CA ASP A 176 18.63 -3.09 28.95
C ASP A 176 19.41 -1.79 28.97
N PHE A 177 18.90 -0.73 28.35
CA PHE A 177 19.53 0.58 28.38
C PHE A 177 19.72 1.11 29.80
N ILE A 178 18.69 1.01 30.65
CA ILE A 178 18.75 1.44 32.05
C ILE A 178 19.77 0.58 32.80
N THR A 179 19.77 -0.74 32.64
CA THR A 179 20.66 -1.66 33.32
C THR A 179 22.14 -1.44 32.94
N GLU A 180 22.40 -1.14 31.66
CA GLU A 180 23.76 -0.92 31.14
C GLU A 180 24.34 0.46 31.56
N ASN A 181 23.50 1.47 31.67
CA ASN A 181 23.96 2.86 31.87
C ASN A 181 23.72 3.40 33.28
N TRP A 182 22.97 2.69 34.13
CA TRP A 182 22.64 3.10 35.48
C TRP A 182 23.14 2.08 36.50
N SER A 183 24.36 2.27 36.98
CA SER A 183 25.01 1.43 38.00
C SER A 183 24.74 1.91 39.43
N GLY A 184 23.61 2.56 39.70
CA GLY A 184 23.23 2.99 41.03
C GLY A 184 22.36 1.95 41.73
N ASP A 185 22.68 1.63 43.00
CA ASP A 185 21.89 0.78 43.89
C ASP A 185 20.54 1.46 44.26
N TYR A 186 19.62 1.53 43.30
CA TYR A 186 18.25 1.96 43.56
C TYR A 186 17.30 0.76 43.42
N ASN A 187 16.80 0.25 44.56
CA ASN A 187 15.65 -0.65 44.57
C ASN A 187 14.41 0.18 44.20
N ILE A 188 13.99 0.12 42.95
CA ILE A 188 12.70 0.64 42.52
C ILE A 188 11.68 -0.47 42.79
N ASN A 189 10.96 -0.44 43.90
CA ASN A 189 9.75 -1.24 44.09
C ASN A 189 8.64 -0.60 43.26
N ILE A 190 8.28 -1.24 42.17
CA ILE A 190 7.08 -0.91 41.41
C ILE A 190 5.96 -1.80 41.96
N ASP A 191 5.12 -1.25 42.83
CA ASP A 191 3.85 -1.88 43.18
C ASP A 191 2.90 -1.75 42.00
N ILE A 192 2.52 -2.89 41.41
CA ILE A 192 1.57 -2.98 40.29
C ILE A 192 0.19 -3.31 40.88
#